data_029fa6a765241ce94563121f6d6bf5fc
#
_entry.id   029fa6a765241ce94563121f6d6bf5fc
#
_cell.length_a   1.000
_cell.length_b   1.000
_cell.length_c   1.000
_cell.angle_alpha   90.00
_cell.angle_beta   90.00
_cell.angle_gamma   90.00
#
_symmetry.space_group_name_H-M   'P 1'
#
loop_
_entity.id
_entity.type
_entity.pdbx_description
1 polymer ?
#
loop_
_entity_poly.entity_id
_entity_poly.type
_entity_poly.pdbx_seq_one_letter_code
_entity_poly.pdbx_strand_id
1 'polypeptide(L)'
;ALVAACSNDKAAQEQSSWDKIEKDGVLKEATPGTLYPTSYYNDDKELIGYEIDMMNEIGKRLHVKVKYQEIGVAEAFTSVDSGKVDVAVNNFDTTPERLKKYNFSIPYKYSVGGMIVREDGSSGIEAKDLSDWKGKKAGGGAGTQYMKIAAKLGAEPVIYDNVTNDVYLRDVSTGRTDFIPNDYYTQKVAVQYVTKQYPDIKVKVGDVRYNPTEQGIVM
;
A
#
# COMPACT_ATOMS: atom_id res chain seq x y z
N ALA A 1 -38.98 29.53 5.48
CA ALA A 1 -38.11 29.81 4.35
C ALA A 1 -36.64 29.83 4.85
N LEU A 2 -35.99 28.67 4.93
CA LEU A 2 -34.53 28.57 5.14
C LEU A 2 -34.15 27.07 5.13
N VAL A 3 -34.20 26.46 3.95
CA VAL A 3 -33.55 25.14 3.74
C VAL A 3 -33.06 25.14 2.30
N ALA A 4 -31.82 25.54 2.13
CA ALA A 4 -31.02 25.24 0.92
C ALA A 4 -29.63 25.85 1.10
N ALA A 5 -28.75 25.20 1.88
CA ALA A 5 -27.35 25.63 1.94
C ALA A 5 -26.35 24.53 2.31
N CYS A 6 -26.73 23.25 2.39
CA CYS A 6 -25.77 22.23 2.85
C CYS A 6 -25.31 21.21 1.79
N SER A 7 -25.83 21.26 0.57
CA SER A 7 -25.43 20.30 -0.48
C SER A 7 -24.47 20.86 -1.53
N ASN A 8 -24.18 22.17 -1.46
CA ASN A 8 -23.32 22.81 -2.46
C ASN A 8 -21.83 22.91 -2.05
N ASP A 9 -21.53 22.83 -0.76
CA ASP A 9 -20.18 23.10 -0.29
C ASP A 9 -19.18 21.97 -0.59
N LYS A 10 -19.65 20.73 -0.56
CA LYS A 10 -18.75 19.58 -0.82
C LYS A 10 -18.40 19.46 -2.30
N ALA A 11 -19.36 19.60 -3.17
CA ALA A 11 -19.12 19.60 -4.61
C ALA A 11 -18.32 20.82 -5.08
N ALA A 12 -18.57 21.99 -4.48
CA ALA A 12 -17.81 23.21 -4.76
C ALA A 12 -16.38 23.12 -4.25
N GLN A 13 -16.14 22.45 -3.12
CA GLN A 13 -14.81 22.25 -2.56
C GLN A 13 -13.99 21.22 -3.37
N GLU A 14 -14.62 20.14 -3.85
CA GLU A 14 -14.00 19.17 -4.74
C GLU A 14 -13.60 19.82 -6.08
N GLN A 15 -14.48 20.62 -6.65
CA GLN A 15 -14.22 21.38 -7.87
C GLN A 15 -13.10 22.41 -7.68
N SER A 16 -13.02 23.05 -6.52
CA SER A 16 -11.95 24.00 -6.20
C SER A 16 -10.58 23.33 -6.06
N SER A 17 -10.50 22.07 -5.60
CA SER A 17 -9.26 21.30 -5.51
C SER A 17 -8.68 20.98 -6.89
N TRP A 18 -9.52 20.55 -7.83
CA TRP A 18 -9.10 20.32 -9.20
C TRP A 18 -8.69 21.62 -9.90
N ASP A 19 -9.49 22.68 -9.75
CA ASP A 19 -9.18 23.99 -10.30
C ASP A 19 -7.80 24.50 -9.85
N LYS A 20 -7.45 24.25 -8.58
CA LYS A 20 -6.14 24.59 -8.04
C LYS A 20 -5.02 23.76 -8.67
N ILE A 21 -5.21 22.43 -8.79
CA ILE A 21 -4.25 21.53 -9.43
C ILE A 21 -4.03 21.94 -10.88
N GLU A 22 -5.09 22.19 -11.61
CA GLU A 22 -5.04 22.61 -13.02
C GLU A 22 -4.33 23.96 -13.17
N LYS A 23 -4.66 24.92 -12.31
CA LYS A 23 -4.03 26.25 -12.30
C LYS A 23 -2.55 26.19 -11.97
N ASP A 24 -2.17 25.43 -10.96
CA ASP A 24 -0.79 25.29 -10.50
C ASP A 24 0.02 24.36 -11.42
N GLY A 25 -0.66 23.55 -12.22
CA GLY A 25 -0.02 22.56 -13.10
C GLY A 25 0.69 21.42 -12.35
N VAL A 26 0.34 21.19 -11.08
CA VAL A 26 1.00 20.21 -10.20
C VAL A 26 -0.03 19.38 -9.46
N LEU A 27 0.12 18.06 -9.52
CA LEU A 27 -0.59 17.07 -8.70
C LEU A 27 0.40 16.51 -7.66
N LYS A 28 0.10 16.69 -6.37
CA LYS A 28 0.93 16.18 -5.27
C LYS A 28 0.47 14.79 -4.86
N GLU A 29 1.41 13.86 -4.78
CA GLU A 29 1.13 12.46 -4.46
C GLU A 29 1.97 11.97 -3.28
N ALA A 30 1.31 11.27 -2.34
CA ALA A 30 1.96 10.47 -1.32
C ALA A 30 2.31 9.09 -1.89
N THR A 31 3.59 8.73 -1.79
CA THR A 31 4.13 7.43 -2.19
C THR A 31 5.15 6.94 -1.16
N PRO A 32 5.28 5.64 -0.88
CA PRO A 32 6.22 5.16 0.14
C PRO A 32 7.70 5.32 -0.24
N GLY A 33 8.06 5.15 -1.50
CA GLY A 33 9.44 5.24 -1.97
C GLY A 33 10.38 4.12 -1.51
N THR A 34 9.86 3.09 -0.85
CA THR A 34 10.64 2.02 -0.20
C THR A 34 10.35 0.62 -0.71
N LEU A 35 9.34 0.47 -1.57
CA LEU A 35 8.76 -0.84 -1.91
C LEU A 35 8.95 -1.19 -3.39
N TYR A 36 9.84 -2.12 -3.67
CA TYR A 36 9.97 -2.76 -4.97
C TYR A 36 8.79 -3.74 -5.20
N PRO A 37 8.16 -3.79 -6.35
CA PRO A 37 8.38 -2.98 -7.56
C PRO A 37 7.43 -1.77 -7.67
N THR A 38 6.76 -1.40 -6.61
CA THR A 38 5.66 -0.43 -6.57
C THR A 38 6.16 1.01 -6.72
N SER A 39 7.00 1.42 -5.77
CA SER A 39 7.59 2.75 -5.66
C SER A 39 8.89 2.64 -4.85
N TYR A 40 10.01 2.88 -5.47
CA TYR A 40 11.33 2.69 -4.86
C TYR A 40 12.40 3.50 -5.57
N TYR A 41 13.55 3.64 -4.96
CA TYR A 41 14.71 4.29 -5.56
C TYR A 41 15.63 3.26 -6.23
N ASN A 42 16.03 3.55 -7.48
CA ASN A 42 17.06 2.78 -8.17
C ASN A 42 18.47 3.16 -7.68
N ASP A 43 19.50 2.55 -8.24
CA ASP A 43 20.90 2.81 -7.88
C ASP A 43 21.35 4.25 -8.22
N ASP A 44 20.70 4.88 -9.18
CA ASP A 44 20.92 6.28 -9.55
C ASP A 44 20.13 7.27 -8.68
N LYS A 45 19.48 6.77 -7.61
CA LYS A 45 18.63 7.53 -6.69
C LYS A 45 17.42 8.20 -7.37
N GLU A 46 16.91 7.61 -8.43
CA GLU A 46 15.69 8.02 -9.08
C GLU A 46 14.51 7.24 -8.51
N LEU A 47 13.41 7.94 -8.22
CA LEU A 47 12.16 7.33 -7.79
C LEU A 47 11.47 6.68 -9.00
N ILE A 48 11.35 5.36 -8.97
CA ILE A 48 10.75 4.53 -10.03
C ILE A 48 9.79 3.50 -9.45
N GLY A 49 9.11 2.78 -10.31
CA GLY A 49 8.16 1.74 -9.98
C GLY A 49 6.93 1.81 -10.86
N TYR A 50 6.11 0.74 -10.84
CA TYR A 50 4.95 0.70 -11.73
C TYR A 50 3.88 1.74 -11.37
N GLU A 51 3.74 2.10 -10.11
CA GLU A 51 2.81 3.17 -9.70
C GLU A 51 3.34 4.55 -10.09
N ILE A 52 4.66 4.74 -10.06
CA ILE A 52 5.29 5.97 -10.55
C ILE A 52 5.07 6.13 -12.06
N ASP A 53 5.27 5.06 -12.84
CA ASP A 53 5.01 5.07 -14.28
C ASP A 53 3.54 5.38 -14.59
N MET A 54 2.62 4.75 -13.88
CA MET A 54 1.19 4.99 -14.00
C MET A 54 0.84 6.46 -13.72
N MET A 55 1.32 7.00 -12.61
CA MET A 55 1.00 8.37 -12.23
C MET A 55 1.65 9.41 -13.15
N ASN A 56 2.84 9.16 -13.64
CA ASN A 56 3.47 10.02 -14.64
C ASN A 56 2.65 10.05 -15.95
N GLU A 57 2.13 8.92 -16.38
CA GLU A 57 1.24 8.85 -17.56
C GLU A 57 -0.09 9.57 -17.32
N ILE A 58 -0.69 9.42 -16.13
CA ILE A 58 -1.90 10.15 -15.74
C ILE A 58 -1.64 11.66 -15.75
N GLY A 59 -0.54 12.10 -15.15
CA GLY A 59 -0.15 13.50 -15.14
C GLY A 59 0.01 14.07 -16.55
N LYS A 60 0.67 13.32 -17.43
CA LYS A 60 0.83 13.68 -18.84
C LYS A 60 -0.53 13.90 -19.53
N ARG A 61 -1.48 12.98 -19.34
CA ARG A 61 -2.83 13.07 -19.94
C ARG A 61 -3.66 14.19 -19.35
N LEU A 62 -3.46 14.52 -18.10
CA LEU A 62 -4.13 15.63 -17.41
C LEU A 62 -3.41 16.98 -17.61
N HIS A 63 -2.28 17.00 -18.32
CA HIS A 63 -1.44 18.20 -18.52
C HIS A 63 -0.94 18.82 -17.20
N VAL A 64 -0.64 17.98 -16.22
CA VAL A 64 -0.06 18.39 -14.94
C VAL A 64 1.21 17.60 -14.65
N LYS A 65 2.11 18.17 -13.86
CA LYS A 65 3.30 17.48 -13.35
C LYS A 65 2.96 16.81 -12.03
N VAL A 66 3.32 15.54 -11.87
CA VAL A 66 3.18 14.84 -10.60
C VAL A 66 4.39 15.11 -9.73
N LYS A 67 4.15 15.58 -8.51
CA LYS A 67 5.17 15.82 -7.50
C LYS A 67 5.00 14.80 -6.37
N TYR A 68 6.00 13.96 -6.18
CA TYR A 68 5.98 12.89 -5.20
C TYR A 68 6.49 13.35 -3.84
N GLN A 69 5.80 12.90 -2.78
CA GLN A 69 6.25 13.04 -1.39
C GLN A 69 6.33 11.66 -0.77
N GLU A 70 7.45 11.37 -0.11
CA GLU A 70 7.63 10.09 0.59
C GLU A 70 6.82 10.08 1.88
N ILE A 71 5.73 9.31 1.86
CA ILE A 71 4.81 9.18 2.98
C ILE A 71 4.40 7.71 3.07
N GLY A 72 4.63 7.10 4.22
CA GLY A 72 4.22 5.71 4.48
C GLY A 72 2.72 5.57 4.67
N VAL A 73 2.25 4.32 4.75
CA VAL A 73 0.81 3.98 4.86
C VAL A 73 0.17 4.65 6.06
N ALA A 74 0.86 4.71 7.20
CA ALA A 74 0.31 5.27 8.45
C ALA A 74 -0.16 6.73 8.31
N GLU A 75 0.49 7.52 7.47
CA GLU A 75 0.22 8.95 7.31
C GLU A 75 -0.41 9.32 5.96
N ALA A 76 -0.52 8.37 5.03
CA ALA A 76 -0.99 8.65 3.68
C ALA A 76 -2.40 9.26 3.66
N PHE A 77 -3.34 8.66 4.38
CA PHE A 77 -4.73 9.12 4.42
C PHE A 77 -4.87 10.49 5.10
N THR A 78 -4.20 10.69 6.23
CA THR A 78 -4.21 12.00 6.92
C THR A 78 -3.57 13.09 6.10
N SER A 79 -2.59 12.75 5.26
CA SER A 79 -1.95 13.70 4.34
C SER A 79 -2.89 14.14 3.21
N VAL A 80 -3.77 13.26 2.75
CA VAL A 80 -4.86 13.64 1.82
C VAL A 80 -5.88 14.52 2.53
N ASP A 81 -6.34 14.13 3.73
CA ASP A 81 -7.30 14.90 4.53
C ASP A 81 -6.84 16.34 4.80
N SER A 82 -5.56 16.51 5.12
CA SER A 82 -5.00 17.83 5.45
C SER A 82 -4.66 18.69 4.22
N GLY A 83 -4.77 18.12 3.02
CA GLY A 83 -4.35 18.79 1.79
C GLY A 83 -2.83 18.90 1.61
N LYS A 84 -2.04 18.19 2.41
CA LYS A 84 -0.58 18.09 2.23
C LYS A 84 -0.24 17.47 0.88
N VAL A 85 -1.05 16.50 0.46
CA VAL A 85 -1.04 15.91 -0.88
C VAL A 85 -2.47 15.90 -1.43
N ASP A 86 -2.58 15.78 -2.75
CA ASP A 86 -3.87 15.68 -3.44
C ASP A 86 -4.36 14.24 -3.52
N VAL A 87 -3.43 13.31 -3.68
CA VAL A 87 -3.72 11.87 -3.82
C VAL A 87 -2.69 11.03 -3.07
N ALA A 88 -3.08 9.79 -2.76
CA ALA A 88 -2.17 8.79 -2.22
C ALA A 88 -2.26 7.50 -3.05
N VAL A 89 -1.13 6.93 -3.41
CA VAL A 89 -1.02 5.72 -4.23
C VAL A 89 -0.01 4.76 -3.59
N ASN A 90 -0.48 3.60 -3.17
CA ASN A 90 0.34 2.54 -2.59
C ASN A 90 -0.46 1.23 -2.48
N ASN A 91 -0.94 0.70 -3.61
CA ASN A 91 -1.77 -0.51 -3.62
C ASN A 91 -2.90 -0.47 -2.57
N PHE A 92 -3.55 0.68 -2.41
CA PHE A 92 -4.60 0.82 -1.41
C PHE A 92 -5.85 0.07 -1.81
N ASP A 93 -6.23 -0.91 -0.99
CA ASP A 93 -7.48 -1.63 -1.14
C ASP A 93 -8.67 -0.69 -0.92
N THR A 94 -9.65 -0.74 -1.82
CA THR A 94 -10.92 -0.04 -1.68
C THR A 94 -11.80 -0.83 -0.71
N THR A 95 -11.70 -0.51 0.57
CA THR A 95 -12.53 -1.15 1.59
C THR A 95 -13.80 -0.34 1.85
N PRO A 96 -14.91 -0.99 2.30
CA PRO A 96 -16.13 -0.25 2.68
C PRO A 96 -15.87 0.84 3.71
N GLU A 97 -14.97 0.60 4.67
CA GLU A 97 -14.58 1.57 5.69
C GLU A 97 -13.93 2.82 5.06
N ARG A 98 -12.98 2.59 4.14
CA ARG A 98 -12.28 3.68 3.44
C ARG A 98 -13.21 4.45 2.53
N LEU A 99 -14.10 3.77 1.80
CA LEU A 99 -15.08 4.40 0.91
C LEU A 99 -16.09 5.33 1.64
N LYS A 100 -16.25 5.17 2.94
CA LYS A 100 -17.07 6.09 3.74
C LYS A 100 -16.44 7.46 3.92
N LYS A 101 -15.13 7.54 3.85
CA LYS A 101 -14.35 8.75 4.17
C LYS A 101 -13.61 9.35 2.99
N TYR A 102 -13.24 8.52 2.01
CA TYR A 102 -12.38 8.91 0.89
C TYR A 102 -13.03 8.58 -0.44
N ASN A 103 -12.68 9.35 -1.44
CA ASN A 103 -12.93 9.01 -2.82
C ASN A 103 -11.78 8.13 -3.33
N PHE A 104 -12.10 7.22 -4.22
CA PHE A 104 -11.14 6.39 -4.92
C PHE A 104 -11.33 6.52 -6.42
N SER A 105 -10.25 6.42 -7.17
CA SER A 105 -10.34 6.24 -8.61
C SER A 105 -11.03 4.92 -8.95
N ILE A 106 -11.38 4.72 -10.21
CA ILE A 106 -11.63 3.37 -10.72
C ILE A 106 -10.43 2.49 -10.39
N PRO A 107 -10.62 1.19 -10.16
CA PRO A 107 -9.50 0.30 -9.86
C PRO A 107 -8.46 0.30 -10.97
N TYR A 108 -7.20 0.38 -10.62
CA TYR A 108 -6.09 0.14 -11.55
C TYR A 108 -5.50 -1.26 -11.40
N LYS A 109 -5.86 -1.97 -10.33
CA LYS A 109 -5.36 -3.31 -10.07
C LYS A 109 -6.40 -4.15 -9.33
N TYR A 110 -6.50 -5.41 -9.71
CA TYR A 110 -7.28 -6.44 -9.01
C TYR A 110 -6.28 -7.43 -8.44
N SER A 111 -6.45 -7.78 -7.17
CA SER A 111 -5.45 -8.57 -6.45
C SER A 111 -6.06 -9.51 -5.44
N VAL A 112 -5.21 -10.30 -4.82
CA VAL A 112 -5.53 -11.16 -3.68
C VAL A 112 -4.43 -11.01 -2.62
N GLY A 113 -4.76 -11.33 -1.38
CA GLY A 113 -3.78 -11.41 -0.31
C GLY A 113 -2.86 -12.62 -0.46
N GLY A 114 -1.65 -12.45 -0.02
CA GLY A 114 -0.63 -13.46 0.13
C GLY A 114 0.10 -13.32 1.46
N MET A 115 1.06 -14.17 1.71
CA MET A 115 1.92 -14.07 2.87
C MET A 115 3.34 -14.51 2.52
N ILE A 116 4.31 -13.75 2.99
CA ILE A 116 5.72 -14.17 2.96
C ILE A 116 5.97 -14.98 4.22
N VAL A 117 6.55 -16.16 4.04
CA VAL A 117 6.86 -17.11 5.12
C VAL A 117 8.29 -17.65 4.98
N ARG A 118 8.81 -18.29 6.02
CA ARG A 118 10.09 -18.97 5.94
C ARG A 118 10.03 -20.13 4.97
N GLU A 119 11.08 -20.28 4.17
CA GLU A 119 11.20 -21.30 3.13
C GLU A 119 11.12 -22.73 3.69
N ASP A 120 11.62 -22.96 4.89
CA ASP A 120 11.63 -24.26 5.56
C ASP A 120 10.31 -24.71 6.20
N GLY A 121 9.26 -23.88 6.10
CA GLY A 121 7.94 -24.16 6.67
C GLY A 121 7.81 -23.86 8.16
N SER A 122 8.85 -23.39 8.82
CA SER A 122 8.85 -23.13 10.28
C SER A 122 7.95 -21.98 10.71
N SER A 123 7.47 -21.15 9.77
CA SER A 123 6.45 -20.13 10.07
C SER A 123 5.13 -20.74 10.55
N GLY A 124 4.80 -21.96 10.11
CA GLY A 124 3.56 -22.64 10.49
C GLY A 124 2.29 -21.96 9.94
N ILE A 125 2.39 -21.33 8.78
CA ILE A 125 1.31 -20.60 8.11
C ILE A 125 0.95 -21.33 6.81
N GLU A 126 0.00 -22.28 6.89
CA GLU A 126 -0.39 -23.15 5.77
C GLU A 126 -1.90 -23.38 5.67
N ALA A 127 -2.67 -23.02 6.71
CA ALA A 127 -4.10 -23.27 6.76
C ALA A 127 -4.87 -22.37 5.80
N LYS A 128 -5.72 -22.97 4.94
CA LYS A 128 -6.54 -22.24 3.96
C LYS A 128 -7.56 -21.29 4.60
N ASP A 129 -8.02 -21.62 5.80
CA ASP A 129 -8.96 -20.80 6.59
C ASP A 129 -8.27 -19.75 7.46
N LEU A 130 -6.95 -19.63 7.34
CA LEU A 130 -6.10 -18.68 8.09
C LEU A 130 -6.11 -18.89 9.61
N SER A 131 -6.58 -20.04 10.09
CA SER A 131 -6.70 -20.35 11.53
C SER A 131 -5.35 -20.40 12.24
N ASP A 132 -4.28 -20.69 11.52
CA ASP A 132 -2.91 -20.76 12.05
C ASP A 132 -2.21 -19.40 12.21
N TRP A 133 -2.88 -18.29 11.86
CA TRP A 133 -2.36 -16.96 12.11
C TRP A 133 -2.41 -16.57 13.61
N LYS A 134 -3.32 -17.19 14.35
CA LYS A 134 -3.48 -16.91 15.79
C LYS A 134 -2.18 -17.14 16.56
N GLY A 135 -1.76 -16.13 17.31
CA GLY A 135 -0.54 -16.17 18.13
C GLY A 135 0.77 -16.08 17.33
N LYS A 136 0.71 -15.98 16.01
CA LYS A 136 1.90 -15.76 15.16
C LYS A 136 2.22 -14.28 15.05
N LYS A 137 3.49 -13.95 14.86
CA LYS A 137 3.97 -12.58 14.67
C LYS A 137 3.81 -12.16 13.22
N ALA A 138 2.90 -11.23 12.98
CA ALA A 138 2.64 -10.65 11.66
C ALA A 138 3.37 -9.31 11.52
N GLY A 139 4.27 -9.20 10.55
CA GLY A 139 4.98 -7.95 10.26
C GLY A 139 4.29 -7.14 9.17
N GLY A 140 4.27 -5.82 9.32
CA GLY A 140 3.71 -4.93 8.31
C GLY A 140 3.65 -3.48 8.74
N GLY A 141 3.26 -2.60 7.82
CA GLY A 141 3.05 -1.19 8.08
C GLY A 141 1.78 -0.92 8.88
N ALA A 142 1.81 0.07 9.74
CA ALA A 142 0.64 0.50 10.50
C ALA A 142 -0.51 0.91 9.56
N GLY A 143 -1.72 0.45 9.85
CA GLY A 143 -2.93 0.85 9.12
C GLY A 143 -3.15 0.15 7.78
N THR A 144 -2.31 -0.82 7.40
CA THR A 144 -2.57 -1.63 6.21
C THR A 144 -3.80 -2.51 6.42
N GLN A 145 -4.52 -2.80 5.35
CA GLN A 145 -5.66 -3.72 5.39
C GLN A 145 -5.22 -5.11 5.88
N TYR A 146 -4.05 -5.55 5.48
CA TYR A 146 -3.51 -6.85 5.83
C TYR A 146 -3.20 -6.99 7.32
N MET A 147 -2.67 -5.93 7.95
CA MET A 147 -2.44 -5.92 9.39
C MET A 147 -3.75 -5.90 10.18
N LYS A 148 -4.80 -5.26 9.64
CA LYS A 148 -6.16 -5.32 10.24
C LYS A 148 -6.73 -6.73 10.17
N ILE A 149 -6.58 -7.43 9.05
CA ILE A 149 -6.99 -8.83 8.89
C ILE A 149 -6.23 -9.71 9.90
N ALA A 150 -4.91 -9.56 9.97
CA ALA A 150 -4.07 -10.32 10.89
C ALA A 150 -4.49 -10.12 12.35
N ALA A 151 -4.77 -8.89 12.76
CA ALA A 151 -5.23 -8.57 14.10
C ALA A 151 -6.58 -9.23 14.44
N LYS A 152 -7.53 -9.22 13.50
CA LYS A 152 -8.83 -9.90 13.68
C LYS A 152 -8.69 -11.41 13.84
N LEU A 153 -7.68 -12.00 13.21
CA LEU A 153 -7.40 -13.43 13.29
C LEU A 153 -6.52 -13.80 14.50
N GLY A 154 -6.19 -12.84 15.37
CA GLY A 154 -5.45 -13.06 16.59
C GLY A 154 -3.92 -13.15 16.41
N ALA A 155 -3.39 -12.67 15.30
CA ALA A 155 -1.95 -12.54 15.12
C ALA A 155 -1.39 -11.40 15.98
N GLU A 156 -0.15 -11.55 16.42
CA GLU A 156 0.59 -10.52 17.17
C GLU A 156 1.24 -9.56 16.18
N PRO A 157 0.89 -8.26 16.17
CA PRO A 157 1.43 -7.34 15.21
C PRO A 157 2.87 -6.92 15.54
N VAL A 158 3.72 -6.87 14.52
CA VAL A 158 5.04 -6.23 14.54
C VAL A 158 5.01 -5.11 13.51
N ILE A 159 4.99 -3.88 13.98
CA ILE A 159 4.76 -2.70 13.15
C ILE A 159 6.09 -2.11 12.69
N TYR A 160 6.18 -1.85 11.39
CA TYR A 160 7.30 -1.18 10.74
C TYR A 160 6.88 0.21 10.27
N ASP A 161 7.83 1.14 10.26
CA ASP A 161 7.66 2.50 9.76
C ASP A 161 8.40 2.68 8.43
N ASN A 162 7.70 2.45 7.34
CA ASN A 162 8.14 2.69 5.96
C ASN A 162 9.55 2.17 5.64
N VAL A 163 9.82 0.92 5.99
CA VAL A 163 11.10 0.26 5.71
C VAL A 163 11.13 -0.39 4.32
N THR A 164 12.33 -0.73 3.84
CA THR A 164 12.53 -1.44 2.57
C THR A 164 12.20 -2.93 2.68
N ASN A 165 11.98 -3.57 1.53
CA ASN A 165 11.59 -4.99 1.46
C ASN A 165 12.57 -5.93 2.16
N ASP A 166 13.88 -5.69 2.02
CA ASP A 166 14.91 -6.53 2.64
C ASP A 166 14.81 -6.57 4.16
N VAL A 167 14.41 -5.48 4.81
CA VAL A 167 14.17 -5.44 6.25
C VAL A 167 13.03 -6.37 6.64
N TYR A 168 11.89 -6.28 5.96
CA TYR A 168 10.74 -7.17 6.20
C TYR A 168 11.11 -8.64 6.02
N LEU A 169 11.77 -8.97 4.91
CA LEU A 169 12.06 -10.35 4.53
C LEU A 169 13.15 -10.96 5.42
N ARG A 170 14.13 -10.18 5.81
CA ARG A 170 15.18 -10.62 6.73
C ARG A 170 14.60 -10.98 8.09
N ASP A 171 13.67 -10.20 8.60
CA ASP A 171 13.04 -10.47 9.88
C ASP A 171 12.20 -11.76 9.86
N VAL A 172 11.53 -12.07 8.74
CA VAL A 172 10.88 -13.37 8.55
C VAL A 172 11.90 -14.49 8.51
N SER A 173 12.97 -14.33 7.73
CA SER A 173 14.03 -15.34 7.57
C SER A 173 14.69 -15.71 8.89
N THR A 174 14.92 -14.75 9.77
CA THR A 174 15.58 -14.94 11.07
C THR A 174 14.62 -15.30 12.22
N GLY A 175 13.29 -15.31 11.98
CA GLY A 175 12.29 -15.65 12.98
C GLY A 175 11.90 -14.49 13.90
N ARG A 176 12.32 -13.27 13.61
CA ARG A 176 11.88 -12.08 14.36
C ARG A 176 10.41 -11.80 14.14
N THR A 177 9.91 -12.06 12.93
CA THR A 177 8.49 -12.20 12.61
C THR A 177 8.25 -13.60 12.04
N ASP A 178 7.00 -14.05 12.03
CA ASP A 178 6.65 -15.36 11.45
C ASP A 178 6.20 -15.24 10.01
N PHE A 179 5.55 -14.14 9.65
CA PHE A 179 5.06 -13.91 8.29
C PHE A 179 4.76 -12.44 8.03
N ILE A 180 4.67 -12.09 6.76
CA ILE A 180 4.23 -10.77 6.28
C ILE A 180 2.98 -10.95 5.42
N PRO A 181 1.78 -10.58 5.90
CA PRO A 181 0.58 -10.56 5.05
C PRO A 181 0.58 -9.29 4.20
N ASN A 182 0.39 -9.43 2.90
CA ASN A 182 0.29 -8.30 1.97
C ASN A 182 -0.22 -8.76 0.61
N ASP A 183 -0.14 -7.90 -0.40
CA ASP A 183 -0.51 -8.17 -1.77
C ASP A 183 0.32 -9.32 -2.37
N TYR A 184 -0.37 -10.33 -2.90
CA TYR A 184 0.27 -11.53 -3.44
C TYR A 184 1.22 -11.24 -4.60
N TYR A 185 0.75 -10.51 -5.59
CA TYR A 185 1.54 -10.26 -6.81
C TYR A 185 2.78 -9.43 -6.53
N THR A 186 2.63 -8.40 -5.71
CA THR A 186 3.75 -7.57 -5.26
C THR A 186 4.76 -8.38 -4.46
N GLN A 187 4.29 -9.24 -3.55
CA GLN A 187 5.15 -10.12 -2.76
C GLN A 187 5.92 -11.11 -3.63
N LYS A 188 5.27 -11.70 -4.62
CA LYS A 188 5.91 -12.66 -5.52
C LYS A 188 7.11 -12.06 -6.25
N VAL A 189 6.94 -10.85 -6.76
CA VAL A 189 8.02 -10.12 -7.45
C VAL A 189 9.10 -9.66 -6.45
N ALA A 190 8.69 -9.13 -5.29
CA ALA A 190 9.61 -8.66 -4.27
C ALA A 190 10.50 -9.78 -3.70
N VAL A 191 9.93 -10.96 -3.43
CA VAL A 191 10.70 -12.13 -2.96
C VAL A 191 11.75 -12.54 -3.98
N GLN A 192 11.41 -12.61 -5.25
CA GLN A 192 12.37 -12.93 -6.32
C GLN A 192 13.53 -11.94 -6.36
N TYR A 193 13.22 -10.65 -6.31
CA TYR A 193 14.23 -9.59 -6.36
C TYR A 193 15.14 -9.60 -5.14
N VAL A 194 14.57 -9.66 -3.93
CA VAL A 194 15.33 -9.59 -2.68
C VAL A 194 16.17 -10.84 -2.46
N THR A 195 15.64 -12.04 -2.71
CA THR A 195 16.37 -13.28 -2.49
C THR A 195 17.51 -13.50 -3.51
N LYS A 196 17.40 -12.90 -4.69
CA LYS A 196 18.51 -12.85 -5.65
C LYS A 196 19.62 -11.93 -5.18
N GLN A 197 19.28 -10.78 -4.63
CA GLN A 197 20.21 -9.78 -4.14
C GLN A 197 20.85 -10.19 -2.80
N TYR A 198 20.06 -10.84 -1.93
CA TYR A 198 20.46 -11.32 -0.61
C TYR A 198 20.17 -12.83 -0.48
N PRO A 199 21.05 -13.71 -0.98
CA PRO A 199 20.81 -15.15 -0.98
C PRO A 199 20.70 -15.79 0.41
N ASP A 200 21.12 -15.11 1.46
CA ASP A 200 20.99 -15.52 2.86
C ASP A 200 19.56 -15.34 3.41
N ILE A 201 18.74 -14.56 2.76
CA ILE A 201 17.32 -14.40 3.11
C ILE A 201 16.53 -15.61 2.57
N LYS A 202 16.07 -16.48 3.47
CA LYS A 202 15.39 -17.74 3.16
C LYS A 202 13.90 -17.64 3.38
N VAL A 203 13.21 -17.03 2.43
CA VAL A 203 11.77 -16.82 2.45
C VAL A 203 11.12 -17.21 1.12
N LYS A 204 9.83 -17.44 1.15
CA LYS A 204 9.00 -17.69 -0.03
C LYS A 204 7.63 -17.05 0.16
N VAL A 205 6.87 -16.94 -0.92
CA VAL A 205 5.43 -16.63 -0.83
C VAL A 205 4.69 -17.93 -0.54
N GLY A 206 3.85 -17.93 0.50
CA GLY A 206 3.03 -19.10 0.87
C GLY A 206 1.98 -19.44 -0.18
N ASP A 207 1.40 -20.64 -0.08
CA ASP A 207 0.46 -21.18 -1.09
C ASP A 207 -0.99 -20.71 -0.91
N VAL A 208 -1.31 -20.11 0.22
CA VAL A 208 -2.68 -19.67 0.52
C VAL A 208 -2.95 -18.28 -0.03
N ARG A 209 -4.10 -18.10 -0.66
CA ARG A 209 -4.63 -16.82 -1.15
C ARG A 209 -5.89 -16.48 -0.38
N TYR A 210 -6.10 -15.21 -0.12
CA TYR A 210 -7.23 -14.72 0.65
C TYR A 210 -7.58 -13.28 0.24
N ASN A 211 -8.72 -12.78 0.69
CA ASN A 211 -9.16 -11.39 0.53
C ASN A 211 -8.99 -10.83 -0.90
N PRO A 212 -9.75 -11.36 -1.90
CA PRO A 212 -9.79 -10.73 -3.22
C PRO A 212 -10.16 -9.26 -3.08
N THR A 213 -9.44 -8.39 -3.77
CA THR A 213 -9.55 -6.95 -3.59
C THR A 213 -9.36 -6.16 -4.88
N GLU A 214 -9.82 -4.92 -4.86
CA GLU A 214 -9.55 -3.90 -5.87
C GLU A 214 -8.69 -2.81 -5.26
N GLN A 215 -7.78 -2.25 -6.04
CA GLN A 215 -6.87 -1.19 -5.59
C GLN A 215 -7.04 0.05 -6.45
N GLY A 216 -7.10 1.19 -5.79
CA GLY A 216 -7.35 2.48 -6.43
C GLY A 216 -6.50 3.60 -5.84
N ILE A 217 -6.55 4.75 -6.52
CA ILE A 217 -5.92 5.99 -6.07
C ILE A 217 -6.85 6.63 -5.05
N VAL A 218 -6.32 6.97 -3.89
CA VAL A 218 -7.05 7.69 -2.82
C VAL A 218 -7.06 9.18 -3.12
N MET A 219 -8.25 9.80 -3.02
CA MET A 219 -8.45 11.22 -3.27
C MET A 219 -9.19 11.91 -2.12
#